data_11cb32c1693ad81a96b9f5f88e92420e
#
_entry.id   11cb32c1693ad81a96b9f5f88e92420e
#
_cell.length_a   1.000
_cell.length_b   1.000
_cell.length_c   1.000
_cell.angle_alpha   90.00
_cell.angle_beta   90.00
_cell.angle_gamma   90.00
#
_symmetry.space_group_name_H-M   'P 1'
#
loop_
_entity.id
_entity.type
_entity.pdbx_description
1 polymer ?
#
loop_
_entity_poly.entity_id
_entity_poly.type
_entity_poly.pdbx_seq_one_letter_code
_entity_poly.pdbx_strand_id
1 'polypeptide(L)'
;MDAAFNIFRTRIDQFGVVAPNIQKLQGKNGQILLELPGVKEPERVTDLLKSSANLEFYEVYLGNEIASNLASLEQAWNADSTHRKVSFAQLGINVRQGSPVIAMVAPNDKEIVDSIFSSPEAQQKMQQDFSAVWEVKPFEMPLYDPKTGKERLKKDGKPMTTPMWQLIALKGEPKLQGDVVTGATTEFDNMRGS
;
A
#
# COMPACT_ATOMS: atom_id res chain seq x y z
N MET A 1 -26.28 5.71 13.78
CA MET A 1 -26.27 7.09 13.22
C MET A 1 -25.26 8.00 13.91
N ASP A 2 -25.09 7.91 15.22
CA ASP A 2 -24.13 8.75 15.97
C ASP A 2 -22.67 8.49 15.59
N ALA A 3 -22.30 7.24 15.37
CA ALA A 3 -20.95 6.88 14.91
C ALA A 3 -20.62 7.50 13.54
N ALA A 4 -21.53 7.39 12.56
CA ALA A 4 -21.33 8.00 11.24
C ALA A 4 -21.23 9.53 11.31
N PHE A 5 -22.06 10.16 12.13
CA PHE A 5 -22.02 11.61 12.35
C PHE A 5 -20.67 12.05 12.92
N ASN A 6 -20.16 11.34 13.92
CA ASN A 6 -18.85 11.63 14.52
C ASN A 6 -17.70 11.43 13.53
N ILE A 7 -17.77 10.36 12.73
CA ILE A 7 -16.77 10.10 11.67
C ILE A 7 -16.74 11.24 10.65
N PHE A 8 -17.90 11.68 10.15
CA PHE A 8 -17.96 12.81 9.21
C PHE A 8 -17.44 14.10 9.84
N ARG A 9 -17.80 14.38 11.08
CA ARG A 9 -17.32 15.55 11.80
C ARG A 9 -15.79 15.54 11.90
N THR A 10 -15.20 14.46 12.38
CA THR A 10 -13.75 14.31 12.51
C THR A 10 -13.03 14.48 11.16
N ARG A 11 -13.56 13.86 10.11
CA ARG A 11 -12.98 13.98 8.77
C ARG A 11 -13.02 15.41 8.24
N ILE A 12 -14.14 16.12 8.42
CA ILE A 12 -14.33 17.49 7.95
C ILE A 12 -13.43 18.46 8.73
N ASP A 13 -13.31 18.28 10.04
CA ASP A 13 -12.44 19.11 10.89
C ASP A 13 -10.97 18.98 10.45
N GLN A 14 -10.52 17.77 10.02
CA GLN A 14 -9.18 17.54 9.48
C GLN A 14 -8.93 18.22 8.12
N PHE A 15 -10.00 18.52 7.36
CA PHE A 15 -9.87 19.22 6.07
C PHE A 15 -9.68 20.74 6.20
N GLY A 16 -9.81 21.29 7.40
CA GLY A 16 -9.70 22.72 7.61
C GLY A 16 -10.81 23.52 6.96
N VAL A 17 -11.99 22.94 6.72
CA VAL A 17 -13.17 23.64 6.24
C VAL A 17 -13.64 24.59 7.33
N VAL A 18 -13.71 25.88 6.99
CA VAL A 18 -14.15 26.90 7.95
C VAL A 18 -15.66 26.82 8.15
N ALA A 19 -16.10 26.63 9.40
CA ALA A 19 -17.50 26.59 9.83
C ALA A 19 -18.38 25.58 9.07
N PRO A 20 -18.06 24.27 9.07
CA PRO A 20 -18.92 23.27 8.44
C PRO A 20 -20.25 23.16 9.21
N ASN A 21 -21.35 23.02 8.48
CA ASN A 21 -22.66 22.76 9.06
C ASN A 21 -23.01 21.28 8.83
N ILE A 22 -23.13 20.51 9.91
CA ILE A 22 -23.43 19.07 9.87
C ILE A 22 -24.72 18.85 10.67
N GLN A 23 -25.76 18.37 10.01
CA GLN A 23 -27.06 18.17 10.63
C GLN A 23 -27.63 16.77 10.34
N LYS A 24 -28.21 16.14 11.35
CA LYS A 24 -29.05 14.95 11.18
C LYS A 24 -30.42 15.38 10.73
N LEU A 25 -30.90 14.88 9.60
CA LEU A 25 -32.25 15.21 9.12
C LEU A 25 -33.30 14.47 9.96
N GLN A 26 -34.16 15.22 10.67
CA GLN A 26 -35.25 14.66 11.43
C GLN A 26 -36.30 14.04 10.49
N GLY A 27 -36.82 12.87 10.86
CA GLY A 27 -37.87 12.18 10.10
C GLY A 27 -37.37 11.39 8.88
N LYS A 28 -36.07 11.41 8.58
CA LYS A 28 -35.44 10.61 7.51
C LYS A 28 -34.33 9.76 8.10
N ASN A 29 -34.61 8.49 8.35
CA ASN A 29 -33.62 7.58 8.91
C ASN A 29 -32.38 7.44 8.00
N GLY A 30 -31.20 7.70 8.58
CA GLY A 30 -29.91 7.51 7.93
C GLY A 30 -29.43 8.66 7.03
N GLN A 31 -30.05 9.84 7.10
CA GLN A 31 -29.60 10.99 6.31
C GLN A 31 -28.92 12.06 7.18
N ILE A 32 -27.77 12.51 6.71
CA ILE A 32 -26.98 13.60 7.28
C ILE A 32 -26.81 14.67 6.20
N LEU A 33 -27.16 15.91 6.53
CA LEU A 33 -26.90 17.07 5.67
C LEU A 33 -25.52 17.62 6.00
N LEU A 34 -24.72 17.83 4.98
CA LEU A 34 -23.40 18.44 5.07
C LEU A 34 -23.36 19.68 4.19
N GLU A 35 -23.10 20.83 4.81
CA GLU A 35 -22.86 22.09 4.09
C GLU A 35 -21.42 22.52 4.39
N LEU A 36 -20.62 22.62 3.33
CA LEU A 36 -19.18 22.88 3.40
C LEU A 36 -18.87 24.19 2.65
N PRO A 37 -19.07 25.36 3.26
CA PRO A 37 -18.82 26.62 2.60
C PRO A 37 -17.33 26.81 2.28
N GLY A 38 -17.02 27.34 1.09
CA GLY A 38 -15.66 27.69 0.68
C GLY A 38 -14.80 26.51 0.20
N VAL A 39 -15.37 25.33 0.01
CA VAL A 39 -14.65 24.18 -0.56
C VAL A 39 -14.32 24.44 -2.03
N LYS A 40 -13.01 24.43 -2.37
CA LYS A 40 -12.52 24.65 -3.75
C LYS A 40 -12.64 23.39 -4.63
N GLU A 41 -12.62 22.19 -4.04
CA GLU A 41 -12.64 20.89 -4.73
C GLU A 41 -13.74 19.98 -4.15
N PRO A 42 -15.03 20.22 -4.46
CA PRO A 42 -16.15 19.49 -3.85
C PRO A 42 -16.14 18.00 -4.18
N GLU A 43 -15.69 17.60 -5.35
CA GLU A 43 -15.58 16.18 -5.74
C GLU A 43 -14.58 15.44 -4.86
N ARG A 44 -13.41 16.00 -4.63
CA ARG A 44 -12.37 15.42 -3.77
C ARG A 44 -12.86 15.23 -2.33
N VAL A 45 -13.57 16.21 -1.80
CA VAL A 45 -14.15 16.11 -0.45
C VAL A 45 -15.23 15.04 -0.41
N THR A 46 -16.08 14.97 -1.43
CA THR A 46 -17.12 13.94 -1.55
C THR A 46 -16.53 12.54 -1.59
N ASP A 47 -15.49 12.32 -2.38
CA ASP A 47 -14.81 11.02 -2.48
C ASP A 47 -14.17 10.62 -1.16
N LEU A 48 -13.60 11.57 -0.44
CA LEU A 48 -12.98 11.33 0.85
C LEU A 48 -14.01 11.04 1.96
N LEU A 49 -15.16 11.69 1.91
CA LEU A 49 -16.26 11.41 2.83
C LEU A 49 -16.93 10.04 2.54
N LYS A 50 -16.99 9.65 1.26
CA LYS A 50 -17.50 8.33 0.84
C LYS A 50 -16.50 7.20 1.12
N SER A 51 -15.21 7.50 1.22
CA SER A 51 -14.20 6.47 1.45
C SER A 51 -14.41 5.82 2.83
N SER A 52 -14.51 4.51 2.85
CA SER A 52 -14.62 3.70 4.07
C SER A 52 -13.26 3.15 4.53
N ALA A 53 -12.17 3.77 4.10
CA ALA A 53 -10.84 3.31 4.45
C ALA A 53 -10.58 3.48 5.95
N ASN A 54 -10.28 2.38 6.62
CA ASN A 54 -9.75 2.39 7.96
C ASN A 54 -8.23 2.57 7.89
N LEU A 55 -7.67 3.43 8.73
CA LEU A 55 -6.25 3.50 8.92
C LEU A 55 -5.84 2.39 9.88
N GLU A 56 -4.92 1.55 9.43
CA GLU A 56 -4.44 0.41 10.19
C GLU A 56 -2.91 0.42 10.22
N PHE A 57 -2.33 0.11 11.37
CA PHE A 57 -0.89 0.04 11.57
C PHE A 57 -0.51 -1.41 11.84
N TYR A 58 0.34 -1.94 10.99
CA TYR A 58 0.85 -3.31 11.09
C TYR A 58 2.32 -3.31 11.50
N GLU A 59 2.69 -4.31 12.27
CA GLU A 59 4.09 -4.72 12.32
C GLU A 59 4.46 -5.40 11.00
N VAL A 60 5.73 -5.29 10.61
CA VAL A 60 6.22 -5.84 9.35
C VAL A 60 7.28 -6.90 9.61
N TYR A 61 7.36 -7.89 8.73
CA TYR A 61 8.51 -8.77 8.66
C TYR A 61 9.64 -8.07 7.91
N LEU A 62 10.83 -8.07 8.50
CA LEU A 62 12.02 -7.62 7.80
C LEU A 62 12.61 -8.76 6.95
N GLY A 63 13.33 -8.41 5.88
CA GLY A 63 13.86 -9.41 4.94
C GLY A 63 14.73 -10.49 5.59
N ASN A 64 15.51 -10.12 6.60
CA ASN A 64 16.33 -11.08 7.36
C ASN A 64 15.50 -12.06 8.20
N GLU A 65 14.27 -11.73 8.57
CA GLU A 65 13.39 -12.62 9.36
C GLU A 65 12.73 -13.70 8.51
N ILE A 66 12.51 -13.45 7.22
CA ILE A 66 11.76 -14.34 6.32
C ILE A 66 12.56 -14.90 5.14
N ALA A 67 13.84 -14.56 5.03
CA ALA A 67 14.68 -15.01 3.91
C ALA A 67 14.70 -16.55 3.75
N SER A 68 14.81 -17.27 4.86
CA SER A 68 14.80 -18.74 4.85
C SER A 68 13.45 -19.33 4.46
N ASN A 69 12.36 -18.69 4.86
CA ASN A 69 11.00 -19.08 4.49
C ASN A 69 10.76 -18.91 2.99
N LEU A 70 11.19 -17.77 2.43
CA LEU A 70 11.08 -17.52 0.99
C LEU A 70 11.91 -18.51 0.16
N ALA A 71 13.13 -18.85 0.60
CA ALA A 71 13.92 -19.88 -0.07
C ALA A 71 13.24 -21.27 -0.01
N SER A 72 12.63 -21.61 1.12
CA SER A 72 11.86 -22.85 1.28
C SER A 72 10.58 -22.85 0.44
N LEU A 73 9.94 -21.69 0.30
CA LEU A 73 8.76 -21.53 -0.56
C LEU A 73 9.13 -21.68 -2.03
N GLU A 74 10.23 -21.09 -2.48
CA GLU A 74 10.73 -21.24 -3.88
C GLU A 74 10.98 -22.73 -4.19
N GLN A 75 11.62 -23.45 -3.28
CA GLN A 75 11.86 -24.88 -3.45
C GLN A 75 10.54 -25.68 -3.51
N ALA A 76 9.60 -25.43 -2.62
CA ALA A 76 8.32 -26.11 -2.58
C ALA A 76 7.49 -25.82 -3.83
N TRP A 77 7.39 -24.56 -4.26
CA TRP A 77 6.72 -24.14 -5.50
C TRP A 77 7.28 -24.86 -6.73
N ASN A 78 8.60 -24.91 -6.86
CA ASN A 78 9.27 -25.53 -7.99
C ASN A 78 9.30 -27.08 -7.93
N ALA A 79 9.00 -27.69 -6.78
CA ALA A 79 8.87 -29.14 -6.63
C ALA A 79 7.51 -29.64 -7.15
N ASP A 80 6.46 -28.82 -7.11
CA ASP A 80 5.16 -29.19 -7.66
C ASP A 80 5.20 -29.13 -9.19
N SER A 81 4.86 -30.25 -9.83
CA SER A 81 4.85 -30.39 -11.29
C SER A 81 3.70 -29.62 -11.97
N THR A 82 2.71 -29.21 -11.22
CA THR A 82 1.54 -28.46 -11.75
C THR A 82 1.86 -26.97 -11.88
N HIS A 83 2.88 -26.47 -11.18
CA HIS A 83 3.29 -25.09 -11.23
C HIS A 83 4.31 -24.82 -12.35
N ARG A 84 4.25 -23.61 -12.90
CA ARG A 84 5.32 -23.12 -13.75
C ARG A 84 6.56 -22.91 -12.88
N LYS A 85 7.66 -23.56 -13.24
CA LYS A 85 8.96 -23.36 -12.57
C LYS A 85 9.46 -21.94 -12.81
N VAL A 86 9.80 -21.26 -11.72
CA VAL A 86 10.26 -19.86 -11.73
C VAL A 86 11.40 -19.67 -10.75
N SER A 87 12.27 -18.71 -11.05
CA SER A 87 13.21 -18.20 -10.05
C SER A 87 12.58 -16.97 -9.37
N PHE A 88 12.50 -16.97 -8.05
CA PHE A 88 11.99 -15.85 -7.29
C PHE A 88 12.78 -14.57 -7.56
N ALA A 89 14.11 -14.67 -7.68
CA ALA A 89 14.95 -13.54 -8.02
C ALA A 89 14.62 -12.94 -9.40
N GLN A 90 14.26 -13.77 -10.40
CA GLN A 90 13.87 -13.31 -11.73
C GLN A 90 12.49 -12.63 -11.73
N LEU A 91 11.58 -13.04 -10.84
CA LEU A 91 10.30 -12.39 -10.62
C LEU A 91 10.40 -11.10 -9.78
N GLY A 92 11.60 -10.77 -9.29
CA GLY A 92 11.80 -9.62 -8.40
C GLY A 92 11.44 -9.90 -6.95
N ILE A 93 11.18 -11.16 -6.56
CA ILE A 93 11.04 -11.58 -5.16
C ILE A 93 12.45 -11.66 -4.58
N ASN A 94 12.80 -10.64 -3.80
CA ASN A 94 14.13 -10.51 -3.24
C ASN A 94 14.06 -9.66 -1.97
N VAL A 95 14.66 -10.15 -0.90
CA VAL A 95 14.66 -9.48 0.39
C VAL A 95 15.95 -8.71 0.63
N ARG A 96 15.79 -7.56 1.28
CA ARG A 96 16.90 -6.74 1.74
C ARG A 96 16.88 -6.67 3.26
N GLN A 97 18.05 -6.69 3.85
CA GLN A 97 18.17 -6.53 5.30
C GLN A 97 17.54 -5.20 5.74
N GLY A 98 16.72 -5.24 6.79
CA GLY A 98 16.06 -4.06 7.35
C GLY A 98 14.92 -3.48 6.50
N SER A 99 14.51 -4.14 5.40
CA SER A 99 13.39 -3.72 4.57
C SER A 99 12.21 -4.69 4.70
N PRO A 100 10.97 -4.20 4.78
CA PRO A 100 9.77 -5.03 4.74
C PRO A 100 9.32 -5.38 3.32
N VAL A 101 9.95 -4.79 2.30
CA VAL A 101 9.65 -5.08 0.90
C VAL A 101 10.26 -6.42 0.53
N ILE A 102 9.42 -7.37 0.15
CA ILE A 102 9.80 -8.75 -0.19
C ILE A 102 9.80 -9.02 -1.70
N ALA A 103 9.14 -8.16 -2.48
CA ALA A 103 9.19 -8.24 -3.91
C ALA A 103 9.08 -6.85 -4.54
N MET A 104 9.75 -6.70 -5.69
CA MET A 104 9.64 -5.53 -6.56
C MET A 104 9.41 -6.07 -7.98
N VAL A 105 8.16 -6.00 -8.45
CA VAL A 105 7.63 -6.83 -9.52
C VAL A 105 7.15 -5.97 -10.68
N ALA A 106 7.45 -6.39 -11.91
CA ALA A 106 6.87 -5.79 -13.10
C ALA A 106 5.37 -6.08 -13.20
N PRO A 107 4.56 -5.21 -13.84
CA PRO A 107 3.11 -5.39 -13.93
C PRO A 107 2.67 -6.76 -14.45
N ASN A 108 3.41 -7.30 -15.44
CA ASN A 108 3.10 -8.58 -16.08
C ASN A 108 3.34 -9.81 -15.19
N ASP A 109 4.18 -9.67 -14.16
CA ASP A 109 4.55 -10.76 -13.27
C ASP A 109 3.76 -10.72 -11.94
N LYS A 110 2.89 -9.72 -11.76
CA LYS A 110 2.12 -9.55 -10.54
C LYS A 110 1.22 -10.75 -10.25
N GLU A 111 0.51 -11.26 -11.27
CA GLU A 111 -0.42 -12.39 -11.13
C GLU A 111 0.27 -13.68 -10.67
N ILE A 112 1.47 -13.97 -11.18
CA ILE A 112 2.20 -15.16 -10.75
C ILE A 112 2.71 -15.01 -9.31
N VAL A 113 3.12 -13.80 -8.92
CA VAL A 113 3.52 -13.52 -7.52
C VAL A 113 2.34 -13.65 -6.58
N ASP A 114 1.16 -13.14 -6.95
CA ASP A 114 -0.07 -13.35 -6.18
C ASP A 114 -0.39 -14.84 -6.03
N SER A 115 -0.25 -15.62 -7.11
CA SER A 115 -0.47 -17.08 -7.08
C SER A 115 0.49 -17.79 -6.14
N ILE A 116 1.77 -17.40 -6.13
CA ILE A 116 2.80 -17.97 -5.23
C ILE A 116 2.42 -17.72 -3.77
N PHE A 117 2.13 -16.47 -3.39
CA PHE A 117 1.83 -16.13 -1.99
C PHE A 117 0.44 -16.54 -1.51
N SER A 118 -0.48 -16.87 -2.43
CA SER A 118 -1.79 -17.44 -2.11
C SER A 118 -1.80 -18.97 -2.11
N SER A 119 -0.69 -19.62 -2.42
CA SER A 119 -0.60 -21.07 -2.56
C SER A 119 -0.62 -21.82 -1.20
N PRO A 120 -0.98 -23.11 -1.21
CA PRO A 120 -0.86 -23.95 -0.03
C PRO A 120 0.58 -24.07 0.47
N GLU A 121 1.57 -24.01 -0.43
CA GLU A 121 3.00 -24.00 -0.10
C GLU A 121 3.36 -22.76 0.70
N ALA A 122 2.83 -21.60 0.34
CA ALA A 122 3.05 -20.38 1.10
C ALA A 122 2.48 -20.49 2.51
N GLN A 123 1.28 -21.04 2.67
CA GLN A 123 0.68 -21.28 3.99
C GLN A 123 1.51 -22.22 4.87
N GLN A 124 2.23 -23.18 4.26
CA GLN A 124 3.07 -24.13 4.99
C GLN A 124 4.48 -23.61 5.29
N LYS A 125 5.03 -22.77 4.42
CA LYS A 125 6.44 -22.33 4.49
C LYS A 125 6.60 -20.95 5.12
N MET A 126 5.59 -20.10 5.04
CA MET A 126 5.60 -18.81 5.72
C MET A 126 5.14 -18.94 7.18
N GLN A 127 5.34 -17.91 7.99
CA GLN A 127 4.83 -17.85 9.36
C GLN A 127 3.29 -17.85 9.35
N GLN A 128 2.68 -18.36 10.44
CA GLN A 128 1.22 -18.47 10.56
C GLN A 128 0.49 -17.13 10.45
N ASP A 129 1.14 -16.07 10.92
CA ASP A 129 0.61 -14.72 10.92
C ASP A 129 1.13 -13.88 9.75
N PHE A 130 1.77 -14.52 8.76
CA PHE A 130 2.27 -13.83 7.57
C PHE A 130 1.11 -13.43 6.66
N SER A 131 1.14 -12.18 6.22
CA SER A 131 0.35 -11.71 5.09
C SER A 131 1.19 -10.78 4.22
N ALA A 132 0.77 -10.59 2.98
CA ALA A 132 1.47 -9.70 2.06
C ALA A 132 0.50 -8.76 1.37
N VAL A 133 0.88 -7.48 1.24
CA VAL A 133 0.06 -6.45 0.60
C VAL A 133 0.86 -5.69 -0.44
N TRP A 134 0.20 -5.38 -1.54
CA TRP A 134 0.77 -4.50 -2.57
C TRP A 134 0.62 -3.04 -2.18
N GLU A 135 1.63 -2.24 -2.51
CA GLU A 135 1.46 -0.79 -2.50
C GLU A 135 0.33 -0.37 -3.44
N VAL A 136 -0.35 0.73 -3.10
CA VAL A 136 -1.49 1.25 -3.88
C VAL A 136 -1.07 1.77 -5.25
N LYS A 137 0.17 2.28 -5.36
CA LYS A 137 0.71 2.86 -6.60
C LYS A 137 2.05 2.21 -6.93
N PRO A 138 2.32 1.97 -8.22
CA PRO A 138 3.64 1.49 -8.61
C PRO A 138 4.71 2.55 -8.34
N PHE A 139 5.89 2.07 -8.01
CA PHE A 139 7.10 2.87 -7.94
C PHE A 139 7.72 3.00 -9.34
N GLU A 140 8.05 4.21 -9.75
CA GLU A 140 8.70 4.47 -11.02
C GLU A 140 10.22 4.23 -10.92
N MET A 141 10.68 3.09 -11.41
CA MET A 141 12.11 2.73 -11.38
C MET A 141 12.81 3.25 -12.62
N PRO A 142 13.94 4.00 -12.47
CA PRO A 142 14.73 4.44 -13.61
C PRO A 142 15.30 3.26 -14.39
N LEU A 143 15.28 3.38 -15.72
CA LEU A 143 15.90 2.42 -16.62
C LEU A 143 17.35 2.78 -16.87
N TYR A 144 18.25 1.80 -16.75
CA TYR A 144 19.67 1.97 -16.99
C TYR A 144 20.09 1.24 -18.29
N ASP A 145 21.04 1.83 -18.98
CA ASP A 145 21.67 1.16 -20.12
C ASP A 145 22.61 0.05 -19.59
N PRO A 146 22.40 -1.21 -19.99
CA PRO A 146 23.16 -2.34 -19.45
C PRO A 146 24.66 -2.32 -19.83
N LYS A 147 25.04 -1.56 -20.86
CA LYS A 147 26.44 -1.47 -21.30
C LYS A 147 27.20 -0.35 -20.62
N THR A 148 26.53 0.78 -20.36
CA THR A 148 27.17 2.00 -19.84
C THR A 148 26.87 2.25 -18.38
N GLY A 149 25.85 1.58 -17.80
CA GLY A 149 25.37 1.83 -16.44
C GLY A 149 24.72 3.19 -16.22
N LYS A 150 24.52 3.98 -17.29
CA LYS A 150 23.91 5.31 -17.21
C LYS A 150 22.40 5.24 -17.33
N GLU A 151 21.72 6.18 -16.71
CA GLU A 151 20.26 6.33 -16.86
C GLU A 151 19.89 6.58 -18.34
N ARG A 152 18.86 5.89 -18.80
CA ARG A 152 18.26 6.16 -20.09
C ARG A 152 17.34 7.36 -19.99
N LEU A 153 17.54 8.34 -20.87
CA LEU A 153 16.75 9.56 -20.88
C LEU A 153 15.77 9.57 -22.04
N LYS A 154 14.62 10.18 -21.81
CA LYS A 154 13.65 10.56 -22.84
C LYS A 154 14.20 11.72 -23.68
N LYS A 155 13.54 12.05 -24.78
CA LYS A 155 13.91 13.19 -25.64
C LYS A 155 13.87 14.55 -24.93
N ASP A 156 13.09 14.66 -23.86
CA ASP A 156 12.95 15.85 -23.02
C ASP A 156 13.98 15.93 -21.87
N GLY A 157 14.94 14.99 -21.82
CA GLY A 157 15.98 14.93 -20.80
C GLY A 157 15.56 14.27 -19.48
N LYS A 158 14.32 13.86 -19.34
CA LYS A 158 13.85 13.15 -18.12
C LYS A 158 14.23 11.68 -18.15
N PRO A 159 14.45 11.04 -17.00
CA PRO A 159 14.67 9.61 -16.93
C PRO A 159 13.56 8.80 -17.59
N MET A 160 13.93 7.78 -18.33
CA MET A 160 12.98 6.73 -18.71
C MET A 160 12.76 5.84 -17.50
N THR A 161 11.50 5.62 -17.14
CA THR A 161 11.11 4.79 -15.98
C THR A 161 10.26 3.61 -16.42
N THR A 162 10.21 2.60 -15.57
CA THR A 162 9.27 1.49 -15.67
C THR A 162 8.52 1.38 -14.34
N PRO A 163 7.19 1.18 -14.36
CA PRO A 163 6.44 0.97 -13.13
C PRO A 163 6.79 -0.38 -12.53
N MET A 164 7.09 -0.40 -11.23
CA MET A 164 7.34 -1.61 -10.45
C MET A 164 6.43 -1.61 -9.23
N TRP A 165 5.83 -2.74 -8.92
CA TRP A 165 4.96 -2.91 -7.76
C TRP A 165 5.76 -3.49 -6.60
N GLN A 166 5.59 -2.90 -5.42
CA GLN A 166 6.23 -3.39 -4.20
C GLN A 166 5.24 -4.21 -3.39
N LEU A 167 5.68 -5.38 -2.94
CA LEU A 167 4.95 -6.27 -2.04
C LEU A 167 5.59 -6.19 -0.66
N ILE A 168 4.77 -5.90 0.35
CA ILE A 168 5.21 -5.69 1.73
C ILE A 168 4.73 -6.85 2.60
N ALA A 169 5.61 -7.37 3.43
CA ALA A 169 5.31 -8.45 4.38
C ALA A 169 4.79 -7.90 5.72
N LEU A 170 3.60 -8.29 6.10
CA LEU A 170 2.94 -7.88 7.35
C LEU A 170 2.93 -9.02 8.37
N LYS A 171 2.90 -8.65 9.67
CA LYS A 171 2.75 -9.56 10.83
C LYS A 171 1.34 -9.47 11.39
N GLY A 172 0.57 -10.55 11.29
CA GLY A 172 -0.71 -10.73 11.97
C GLY A 172 -1.76 -9.66 11.65
N GLU A 173 -2.54 -9.37 12.67
CA GLU A 173 -3.59 -8.35 12.63
C GLU A 173 -3.02 -6.95 12.92
N PRO A 174 -3.74 -5.89 12.52
CA PRO A 174 -3.28 -4.53 12.81
C PRO A 174 -3.18 -4.30 14.31
N LYS A 175 -2.05 -3.75 14.75
CA LYS A 175 -1.78 -3.44 16.17
C LYS A 175 -2.53 -2.22 16.65
N LEU A 176 -2.72 -1.25 15.77
CA LEU A 176 -3.44 0.00 16.03
C LEU A 176 -4.36 0.29 14.86
N GLN A 177 -5.47 0.94 15.14
CA GLN A 177 -6.44 1.41 14.14
C GLN A 177 -6.56 2.93 14.20
N GLY A 178 -7.23 3.52 13.21
CA GLY A 178 -7.29 4.96 13.04
C GLY A 178 -7.94 5.75 14.18
N ASP A 179 -8.67 5.09 15.07
CA ASP A 179 -9.26 5.67 16.27
C ASP A 179 -8.21 6.11 17.31
N VAL A 180 -6.99 5.57 17.26
CA VAL A 180 -5.88 5.98 18.15
C VAL A 180 -5.13 7.21 17.63
N VAL A 181 -5.37 7.64 16.39
CA VAL A 181 -4.73 8.81 15.80
C VAL A 181 -5.44 10.08 16.25
N THR A 182 -4.80 10.83 17.15
CA THR A 182 -5.37 12.05 17.73
C THR A 182 -4.97 13.35 17.02
N GLY A 183 -4.00 13.28 16.10
CA GLY A 183 -3.56 14.44 15.32
C GLY A 183 -2.59 14.05 14.22
N ALA A 184 -2.50 14.89 13.20
CA ALA A 184 -1.53 14.79 12.13
C ALA A 184 -1.02 16.20 11.77
N THR A 185 0.29 16.35 11.62
CA THR A 185 0.93 17.59 11.17
C THR A 185 1.75 17.32 9.93
N THR A 186 1.79 18.28 9.03
CA THR A 186 2.66 18.22 7.83
C THR A 186 3.98 18.90 8.16
N GLU A 187 5.09 18.17 8.08
CA GLU A 187 6.42 18.73 8.13
C GLU A 187 7.03 18.69 6.72
N PHE A 188 7.66 19.78 6.31
CA PHE A 188 8.45 19.80 5.09
C PHE A 188 9.84 19.22 5.37
N ASP A 189 10.13 18.08 4.75
CA ASP A 189 11.48 17.52 4.79
C ASP A 189 12.43 18.35 3.91
N ASN A 190 13.10 19.31 4.55
CA ASN A 190 14.08 20.18 3.88
C ASN A 190 15.34 19.43 3.39
N MET A 191 15.49 18.13 3.71
CA MET A 191 16.62 17.31 3.26
C MET A 191 16.37 16.62 1.92
N ARG A 192 15.12 16.48 1.49
CA ARG A 192 14.77 16.01 0.14
C ARG A 192 14.33 17.22 -0.68
N GLY A 193 15.33 17.97 -1.19
CA GLY A 193 15.07 19.01 -2.16
C GLY A 193 14.17 18.49 -3.27
N SER A 194 13.02 19.13 -3.42
CA SER A 194 11.96 18.93 -4.41
C SER A 194 12.47 18.69 -5.82
#